data_d723a6a9ebfd1b44cbffcaa0867fc64a
#
_entry.id   d723a6a9ebfd1b44cbffcaa0867fc64a
#
_cell.length_a   1.000
_cell.length_b   1.000
_cell.length_c   1.000
_cell.angle_alpha   90.00
_cell.angle_beta   90.00
_cell.angle_gamma   90.00
#
_symmetry.space_group_name_H-M   'P 1'
#
loop_
_entity.id
_entity.type
_entity.pdbx_description
1 polymer ?
#
loop_
_entity_poly.entity_id
_entity_poly.type
_entity_poly.pdbx_seq_one_letter_code
_entity_poly.pdbx_strand_id
1 'polypeptide(L)'
;MASRKVVFTLLWFTYCFCYCIRKPLSIYKFYIESELHLSKYQLGLIDLALLLPYAGLQILGANWWDRMKVENLIPGSLTLAALSLMLLSLTSHFGIFCLLVAISGAAQAPLWPACIKVLNNSIASRQSLASAIGVLGSAPFAGATLSSYLVSFISDRFGWRHSTIWIFLACFLLSLTCKIVLAKHRREIKNEKPKEEDSHEEDYSLFHLLKIPGVMRILVSVTCLKFARYVLYMWLPLLLSQWYGFSMLQAGLTSSWFYVGAALGGPGLGSWLTYYKSGITWVIAIGGASSFLLLALGNLIRSAQSLAAMFLFIIGFCNCGPDSIICGVITFRLGNANGRDCGVKVTSIVNGIASIGGIIGGPLVSYWLQFDSGWELVILAITLASAISAISFRSAQSTIDQVGSSFQTKHPSMA
;
A
#
# COMPACT_ATOMS: atom_id res chain seq x y z
N MET A 1 24.77 -4.20 21.63
CA MET A 1 24.43 -3.72 20.27
C MET A 1 23.07 -4.27 19.87
N ALA A 2 22.09 -3.40 19.61
CA ALA A 2 20.90 -3.88 18.92
C ALA A 2 21.35 -4.23 17.48
N SER A 3 21.37 -5.52 17.14
CA SER A 3 21.80 -5.95 15.80
C SER A 3 20.97 -5.20 14.76
N ARG A 4 21.60 -4.72 13.67
CA ARG A 4 20.89 -4.09 12.52
C ARG A 4 19.71 -4.93 12.06
N LYS A 5 19.83 -6.26 12.19
CA LYS A 5 18.75 -7.21 11.90
C LYS A 5 17.54 -7.02 12.84
N VAL A 6 17.77 -6.79 14.13
CA VAL A 6 16.68 -6.55 15.11
C VAL A 6 15.93 -5.27 14.79
N VAL A 7 16.64 -4.19 14.45
CA VAL A 7 16.02 -2.92 14.05
C VAL A 7 15.19 -3.10 12.78
N PHE A 8 15.74 -3.76 11.76
CA PHE A 8 15.01 -4.04 10.53
C PHE A 8 13.74 -4.86 10.77
N THR A 9 13.85 -5.97 11.51
CA THR A 9 12.71 -6.82 11.86
C THR A 9 11.64 -6.04 12.60
N LEU A 10 12.05 -5.18 13.54
CA LEU A 10 11.12 -4.33 14.29
C LEU A 10 10.39 -3.33 13.38
N LEU A 11 11.10 -2.69 12.44
CA LEU A 11 10.47 -1.77 11.47
C LEU A 11 9.49 -2.51 10.56
N TRP A 12 9.85 -3.72 10.13
CA TRP A 12 8.97 -4.56 9.32
C TRP A 12 7.67 -4.90 10.07
N PHE A 13 7.76 -5.34 11.33
CA PHE A 13 6.58 -5.58 12.17
C PHE A 13 5.80 -4.29 12.43
N THR A 14 6.46 -3.16 12.67
CA THR A 14 5.79 -1.88 12.87
C THR A 14 4.93 -1.52 11.67
N TYR A 15 5.47 -1.68 10.47
CA TYR A 15 4.74 -1.37 9.25
C TYR A 15 3.67 -2.42 8.91
N CYS A 16 3.90 -3.68 9.26
CA CYS A 16 2.89 -4.73 9.23
C CYS A 16 1.69 -4.37 10.13
N PHE A 17 1.94 -3.98 11.38
CA PHE A 17 0.87 -3.59 12.32
C PHE A 17 0.18 -2.27 11.96
N CYS A 18 0.84 -1.36 11.27
CA CYS A 18 0.18 -0.20 10.68
C CYS A 18 -0.97 -0.62 9.74
N TYR A 19 -0.77 -1.69 8.97
CA TYR A 19 -1.81 -2.25 8.11
C TYR A 19 -2.83 -3.10 8.85
N CYS A 20 -2.46 -3.68 10.00
CA CYS A 20 -3.43 -4.28 10.93
C CYS A 20 -4.40 -3.25 11.51
N ILE A 21 -4.01 -1.97 11.60
CA ILE A 21 -4.91 -0.87 12.00
C ILE A 21 -5.81 -0.44 10.84
N ARG A 22 -5.26 -0.38 9.61
CA ARG A 22 -5.96 0.12 8.42
C ARG A 22 -6.96 -0.87 7.84
N LYS A 23 -6.60 -2.14 7.77
CA LYS A 23 -7.40 -3.19 7.12
C LYS A 23 -8.75 -3.47 7.79
N PRO A 24 -8.90 -3.42 9.11
CA PRO A 24 -10.18 -3.67 9.78
C PRO A 24 -11.34 -2.83 9.26
N LEU A 25 -11.11 -1.57 8.88
CA LEU A 25 -12.15 -0.71 8.32
C LEU A 25 -12.86 -1.33 7.10
N SER A 26 -12.11 -2.09 6.27
CA SER A 26 -12.68 -2.81 5.13
C SER A 26 -13.61 -3.97 5.55
N ILE A 27 -13.29 -4.65 6.66
CA ILE A 27 -14.09 -5.76 7.20
C ILE A 27 -15.29 -5.21 7.96
N TYR A 28 -15.07 -4.14 8.75
CA TYR A 28 -16.11 -3.53 9.56
C TYR A 28 -17.24 -2.91 8.74
N LYS A 29 -17.01 -2.54 7.46
CA LYS A 29 -18.05 -1.96 6.60
C LYS A 29 -19.34 -2.77 6.61
N PHE A 30 -19.26 -4.10 6.61
CA PHE A 30 -20.42 -4.97 6.68
C PHE A 30 -21.19 -4.77 8.00
N TYR A 31 -20.46 -4.78 9.13
CA TYR A 31 -21.08 -4.65 10.45
C TYR A 31 -21.61 -3.22 10.68
N ILE A 32 -20.84 -2.20 10.28
CA ILE A 32 -21.21 -0.79 10.48
C ILE A 32 -22.40 -0.41 9.59
N GLU A 33 -22.47 -0.95 8.38
CA GLU A 33 -23.59 -0.73 7.47
C GLU A 33 -24.91 -1.20 8.11
N SER A 34 -24.92 -2.39 8.70
CA SER A 34 -26.11 -2.97 9.33
C SER A 34 -26.41 -2.38 10.69
N GLU A 35 -25.40 -2.17 11.53
CA GLU A 35 -25.55 -1.74 12.94
C GLU A 35 -25.84 -0.23 13.06
N LEU A 36 -25.17 0.60 12.23
CA LEU A 36 -25.31 2.05 12.25
C LEU A 36 -26.23 2.57 11.13
N HIS A 37 -26.85 1.68 10.36
CA HIS A 37 -27.75 2.01 9.23
C HIS A 37 -27.12 3.00 8.25
N LEU A 38 -25.80 2.85 7.95
CA LEU A 38 -25.10 3.75 7.07
C LEU A 38 -25.40 3.45 5.60
N SER A 39 -25.55 4.51 4.83
CA SER A 39 -25.67 4.42 3.38
C SER A 39 -24.32 4.03 2.73
N LYS A 40 -24.36 3.48 1.51
CA LYS A 40 -23.15 3.19 0.72
C LYS A 40 -22.26 4.44 0.56
N TYR A 41 -22.88 5.60 0.36
CA TYR A 41 -22.17 6.88 0.29
C TYR A 41 -21.38 7.19 1.56
N GLN A 42 -21.97 6.97 2.72
CA GLN A 42 -21.30 7.17 4.01
C GLN A 42 -20.12 6.20 4.21
N LEU A 43 -20.22 4.96 3.72
CA LEU A 43 -19.11 4.01 3.72
C LEU A 43 -17.93 4.50 2.85
N GLY A 44 -18.21 5.15 1.70
CA GLY A 44 -17.17 5.78 0.87
C GLY A 44 -16.53 6.99 1.54
N LEU A 45 -17.31 7.79 2.30
CA LEU A 45 -16.76 8.90 3.09
C LEU A 45 -15.81 8.44 4.20
N ILE A 46 -16.01 7.25 4.78
CA ILE A 46 -15.08 6.64 5.73
C ILE A 46 -13.71 6.37 5.06
N ASP A 47 -13.70 5.86 3.83
CA ASP A 47 -12.44 5.66 3.09
C ASP A 47 -11.73 7.00 2.81
N LEU A 48 -12.50 8.00 2.40
CA LEU A 48 -11.98 9.34 2.15
C LEU A 48 -11.42 9.96 3.44
N ALA A 49 -12.12 9.81 4.57
CA ALA A 49 -11.69 10.27 5.88
C ALA A 49 -10.34 9.64 6.31
N LEU A 50 -10.07 8.40 5.92
CA LEU A 50 -8.77 7.76 6.16
C LEU A 50 -7.68 8.29 5.22
N LEU A 51 -7.97 8.25 3.92
CA LEU A 51 -6.93 8.41 2.89
C LEU A 51 -6.56 9.86 2.63
N LEU A 52 -7.49 10.80 2.77
CA LEU A 52 -7.24 12.22 2.49
C LEU A 52 -6.27 12.84 3.51
N PRO A 53 -6.47 12.72 4.84
CA PRO A 53 -5.49 13.20 5.82
C PRO A 53 -4.16 12.46 5.74
N TYR A 54 -4.19 11.14 5.47
CA TYR A 54 -2.98 10.34 5.26
C TYR A 54 -2.13 10.91 4.12
N ALA A 55 -2.72 11.09 2.93
CA ALA A 55 -2.00 11.58 1.76
C ALA A 55 -1.61 13.07 1.90
N GLY A 56 -2.51 13.91 2.43
CA GLY A 56 -2.24 15.32 2.67
C GLY A 56 -1.05 15.53 3.60
N LEU A 57 -1.01 14.82 4.71
CA LEU A 57 0.07 14.93 5.67
C LEU A 57 1.37 14.24 5.22
N GLN A 58 1.33 13.26 4.33
CA GLN A 58 2.55 12.74 3.70
C GLN A 58 3.25 13.80 2.87
N ILE A 59 2.49 14.65 2.17
CA ILE A 59 3.03 15.71 1.31
C ILE A 59 3.40 16.94 2.14
N LEU A 60 2.46 17.46 2.93
CA LEU A 60 2.62 18.72 3.67
C LEU A 60 3.47 18.58 4.93
N GLY A 61 3.48 17.41 5.54
CA GLY A 61 4.17 17.13 6.79
C GLY A 61 5.63 16.71 6.65
N ALA A 62 6.15 16.51 5.44
CA ALA A 62 7.48 15.94 5.21
C ALA A 62 8.58 16.69 5.98
N ASN A 63 8.63 18.02 5.87
CA ASN A 63 9.60 18.87 6.57
C ASN A 63 9.42 18.83 8.11
N TRP A 64 8.24 18.58 8.59
CA TRP A 64 7.94 18.50 10.02
C TRP A 64 8.38 17.16 10.60
N TRP A 65 8.08 16.06 9.89
CA TRP A 65 8.49 14.72 10.30
C TRP A 65 10.02 14.56 10.35
N ASP A 66 10.75 15.25 9.47
CA ASP A 66 12.21 15.21 9.45
C ASP A 66 12.86 15.84 10.70
N ARG A 67 12.21 16.81 11.32
CA ARG A 67 12.68 17.43 12.57
C ARG A 67 12.41 16.59 13.80
N MET A 68 11.48 15.64 13.72
CA MET A 68 11.09 14.81 14.86
C MET A 68 12.05 13.64 15.07
N LYS A 69 12.22 13.27 16.32
CA LYS A 69 13.03 12.10 16.72
C LYS A 69 12.25 10.84 16.38
N VAL A 70 12.85 9.95 15.55
CA VAL A 70 12.20 8.71 15.06
C VAL A 70 11.77 7.77 16.19
N GLU A 71 12.53 7.75 17.32
CA GLU A 71 12.21 6.98 18.52
C GLU A 71 10.96 7.46 19.26
N ASN A 72 10.45 8.64 18.95
CA ASN A 72 9.16 9.15 19.46
C ASN A 72 8.10 9.13 18.37
N LEU A 73 8.48 9.46 17.14
CA LEU A 73 7.57 9.57 16.00
C LEU A 73 6.94 8.22 15.65
N ILE A 74 7.74 7.17 15.47
CA ILE A 74 7.24 5.84 15.08
C ILE A 74 6.30 5.26 16.14
N PRO A 75 6.69 5.13 17.43
CA PRO A 75 5.78 4.56 18.42
C PRO A 75 4.58 5.47 18.71
N GLY A 76 4.75 6.79 18.72
CA GLY A 76 3.65 7.74 18.92
C GLY A 76 2.60 7.65 17.81
N SER A 77 3.04 7.59 16.56
CA SER A 77 2.18 7.42 15.39
C SER A 77 1.41 6.09 15.42
N LEU A 78 2.09 4.98 15.73
CA LEU A 78 1.44 3.68 15.80
C LEU A 78 0.41 3.61 16.94
N THR A 79 0.76 4.15 18.12
CA THR A 79 -0.14 4.20 19.27
C THR A 79 -1.36 5.08 19.00
N LEU A 80 -1.17 6.29 18.45
CA LEU A 80 -2.27 7.21 18.15
C LEU A 80 -3.23 6.62 17.11
N ALA A 81 -2.69 6.00 16.06
CA ALA A 81 -3.51 5.35 15.04
C ALA A 81 -4.34 4.19 15.61
N ALA A 82 -3.73 3.35 16.46
CA ALA A 82 -4.41 2.22 17.08
C ALA A 82 -5.42 2.66 18.15
N LEU A 83 -5.10 3.71 18.93
CA LEU A 83 -6.02 4.30 19.91
C LEU A 83 -7.27 4.86 19.22
N SER A 84 -7.08 5.58 18.12
CA SER A 84 -8.21 6.11 17.32
C SER A 84 -9.11 4.98 16.81
N LEU A 85 -8.52 3.86 16.36
CA LEU A 85 -9.30 2.68 15.95
C LEU A 85 -10.05 2.05 17.13
N MET A 86 -9.44 1.98 18.31
CA MET A 86 -10.09 1.46 19.52
C MET A 86 -11.25 2.37 19.94
N LEU A 87 -11.04 3.70 19.98
CA LEU A 87 -12.08 4.67 20.35
C LEU A 87 -13.27 4.64 19.39
N LEU A 88 -13.04 4.27 18.13
CA LEU A 88 -14.08 4.10 17.13
C LEU A 88 -15.12 3.04 17.53
N SER A 89 -14.72 2.01 18.29
CA SER A 89 -15.63 1.00 18.80
C SER A 89 -16.62 1.52 19.88
N LEU A 90 -16.34 2.69 20.45
CA LEU A 90 -17.16 3.29 21.52
C LEU A 90 -18.21 4.28 20.99
N THR A 91 -18.19 4.58 19.68
CA THR A 91 -19.10 5.55 19.07
C THR A 91 -20.04 4.91 18.08
N SER A 92 -21.25 5.44 18.00
CA SER A 92 -22.22 5.15 16.93
C SER A 92 -22.54 6.41 16.11
N HIS A 93 -21.97 7.56 16.46
CA HIS A 93 -22.19 8.81 15.74
C HIS A 93 -21.27 8.92 14.53
N PHE A 94 -21.83 8.99 13.31
CA PHE A 94 -21.10 8.97 12.06
C PHE A 94 -19.99 10.05 11.95
N GLY A 95 -20.27 11.29 12.40
CA GLY A 95 -19.29 12.38 12.36
C GLY A 95 -18.06 12.11 13.24
N ILE A 96 -18.28 11.58 14.47
CA ILE A 96 -17.20 11.20 15.38
C ILE A 96 -16.43 10.01 14.81
N PHE A 97 -17.13 9.06 14.19
CA PHE A 97 -16.53 7.92 13.49
C PHE A 97 -15.55 8.39 12.41
N CYS A 98 -15.98 9.28 11.50
CA CYS A 98 -15.13 9.85 10.45
C CYS A 98 -13.95 10.65 11.03
N LEU A 99 -14.15 11.40 12.11
CA LEU A 99 -13.07 12.13 12.77
C LEU A 99 -11.99 11.20 13.32
N LEU A 100 -12.38 10.13 14.01
CA LEU A 100 -11.45 9.13 14.54
C LEU A 100 -10.69 8.39 13.42
N VAL A 101 -11.38 8.07 12.33
CA VAL A 101 -10.75 7.49 11.14
C VAL A 101 -9.76 8.48 10.51
N ALA A 102 -10.08 9.76 10.44
CA ALA A 102 -9.21 10.81 9.94
C ALA A 102 -7.95 10.98 10.81
N ILE A 103 -8.11 10.97 12.14
CA ILE A 103 -6.98 10.98 13.08
C ILE A 103 -6.11 9.74 12.89
N SER A 104 -6.70 8.56 12.72
CA SER A 104 -5.96 7.33 12.45
C SER A 104 -5.17 7.42 11.14
N GLY A 105 -5.77 7.95 10.07
CA GLY A 105 -5.10 8.19 8.79
C GLY A 105 -3.94 9.17 8.91
N ALA A 106 -4.17 10.30 9.56
CA ALA A 106 -3.17 11.33 9.84
C ALA A 106 -1.97 10.79 10.62
N ALA A 107 -2.24 10.00 11.66
CA ALA A 107 -1.21 9.38 12.50
C ALA A 107 -0.34 8.36 11.74
N GLN A 108 -0.87 7.70 10.72
CA GLN A 108 -0.14 6.74 9.89
C GLN A 108 0.76 7.40 8.84
N ALA A 109 0.54 8.68 8.50
CA ALA A 109 1.26 9.37 7.43
C ALA A 109 2.79 9.35 7.59
N PRO A 110 3.39 9.61 8.77
CA PRO A 110 4.83 9.66 8.93
C PRO A 110 5.51 8.29 9.04
N LEU A 111 4.76 7.18 9.20
CA LEU A 111 5.34 5.86 9.51
C LEU A 111 6.28 5.35 8.41
N TRP A 112 5.88 5.44 7.13
CA TRP A 112 6.72 5.01 6.03
C TRP A 112 8.01 5.81 5.92
N PRO A 113 7.97 7.16 5.78
CA PRO A 113 9.20 7.95 5.69
C PRO A 113 10.09 7.80 6.93
N ALA A 114 9.50 7.67 8.13
CA ALA A 114 10.28 7.44 9.35
C ALA A 114 11.00 6.07 9.34
N CYS A 115 10.36 5.00 8.86
CA CYS A 115 11.01 3.70 8.71
C CYS A 115 12.17 3.78 7.69
N ILE A 116 11.96 4.43 6.55
CA ILE A 116 13.01 4.64 5.55
C ILE A 116 14.18 5.43 6.13
N LYS A 117 13.92 6.48 6.89
CA LYS A 117 14.96 7.29 7.58
C LYS A 117 15.82 6.44 8.52
N VAL A 118 15.20 5.56 9.31
CA VAL A 118 15.97 4.65 10.19
C VAL A 118 16.81 3.68 9.38
N LEU A 119 16.29 3.11 8.29
CA LEU A 119 17.03 2.20 7.42
C LEU A 119 18.21 2.90 6.74
N ASN A 120 17.99 4.10 6.20
CA ASN A 120 19.03 4.90 5.56
C ASN A 120 20.20 5.19 6.52
N ASN A 121 19.90 5.55 7.76
CA ASN A 121 20.91 5.79 8.79
C ASN A 121 21.62 4.52 9.29
N SER A 122 21.02 3.34 9.06
CA SER A 122 21.55 2.06 9.57
C SER A 122 22.35 1.27 8.53
N ILE A 123 22.08 1.49 7.23
CA ILE A 123 22.63 0.70 6.11
C ILE A 123 23.48 1.58 5.21
N ALA A 124 24.80 1.32 5.18
CA ALA A 124 25.74 2.12 4.40
C ALA A 124 25.73 1.81 2.90
N SER A 125 25.43 0.56 2.50
CA SER A 125 25.42 0.14 1.10
C SER A 125 24.10 0.48 0.43
N ARG A 126 24.13 1.24 -0.67
CA ARG A 126 22.92 1.59 -1.45
C ARG A 126 22.18 0.35 -1.95
N GLN A 127 22.89 -0.71 -2.36
CA GLN A 127 22.28 -1.96 -2.83
C GLN A 127 21.54 -2.69 -1.69
N SER A 128 22.18 -2.79 -0.50
CA SER A 128 21.56 -3.41 0.67
C SER A 128 20.38 -2.60 1.18
N LEU A 129 20.42 -1.27 1.09
CA LEU A 129 19.31 -0.38 1.42
C LEU A 129 18.12 -0.59 0.50
N ALA A 130 18.35 -0.64 -0.83
CA ALA A 130 17.30 -0.89 -1.81
C ALA A 130 16.61 -2.26 -1.58
N SER A 131 17.41 -3.29 -1.29
CA SER A 131 16.90 -4.62 -0.94
C SER A 131 16.07 -4.60 0.36
N ALA A 132 16.55 -3.90 1.40
CA ALA A 132 15.84 -3.75 2.67
C ALA A 132 14.50 -3.02 2.49
N ILE A 133 14.47 -1.93 1.70
CA ILE A 133 13.23 -1.21 1.37
C ILE A 133 12.26 -2.12 0.61
N GLY A 134 12.75 -2.92 -0.34
CA GLY A 134 11.94 -3.90 -1.07
C GLY A 134 11.29 -4.93 -0.15
N VAL A 135 12.05 -5.48 0.82
CA VAL A 135 11.51 -6.41 1.82
C VAL A 135 10.53 -5.71 2.76
N LEU A 136 10.84 -4.47 3.20
CA LEU A 136 9.90 -3.68 4.03
C LEU A 136 8.57 -3.44 3.28
N GLY A 137 8.61 -3.30 1.95
CA GLY A 137 7.43 -3.18 1.10
C GLY A 137 6.48 -4.39 1.10
N SER A 138 6.90 -5.56 1.60
CA SER A 138 6.02 -6.71 1.81
C SER A 138 5.20 -6.62 3.11
N ALA A 139 5.63 -5.82 4.07
CA ALA A 139 4.98 -5.69 5.39
C ALA A 139 3.50 -5.26 5.31
N PRO A 140 3.09 -4.30 4.44
CA PRO A 140 1.70 -3.93 4.23
C PRO A 140 0.78 -5.12 3.92
N PHE A 141 1.23 -5.98 3.03
CA PHE A 141 0.45 -7.12 2.56
C PHE A 141 0.39 -8.23 3.62
N ALA A 142 1.50 -8.48 4.30
CA ALA A 142 1.53 -9.39 5.45
C ALA A 142 0.58 -8.92 6.56
N GLY A 143 0.59 -7.62 6.89
CA GLY A 143 -0.33 -7.02 7.85
C GLY A 143 -1.79 -7.10 7.43
N ALA A 144 -2.07 -6.84 6.15
CA ALA A 144 -3.42 -6.96 5.62
C ALA A 144 -3.93 -8.42 5.63
N THR A 145 -3.07 -9.40 5.30
CA THR A 145 -3.39 -10.83 5.38
C THR A 145 -3.70 -11.24 6.81
N LEU A 146 -2.79 -10.94 7.74
CA LEU A 146 -2.95 -11.25 9.17
C LEU A 146 -4.22 -10.63 9.74
N SER A 147 -4.44 -9.35 9.44
CA SER A 147 -5.62 -8.61 9.89
C SER A 147 -6.91 -9.19 9.30
N SER A 148 -6.94 -9.50 8.00
CA SER A 148 -8.12 -10.10 7.37
C SER A 148 -8.52 -11.41 8.04
N TYR A 149 -7.55 -12.24 8.39
CA TYR A 149 -7.78 -13.50 9.07
C TYR A 149 -8.27 -13.28 10.52
N LEU A 150 -7.46 -12.57 11.33
CA LEU A 150 -7.73 -12.40 12.77
C LEU A 150 -8.98 -11.58 13.03
N VAL A 151 -9.14 -10.46 12.31
CA VAL A 151 -10.28 -9.56 12.52
C VAL A 151 -11.58 -10.24 12.11
N SER A 152 -11.60 -10.96 10.97
CA SER A 152 -12.81 -11.69 10.57
C SER A 152 -13.19 -12.76 11.58
N PHE A 153 -12.20 -13.53 12.09
CA PHE A 153 -12.43 -14.55 13.09
C PHE A 153 -12.93 -14.00 14.43
N ILE A 154 -12.29 -12.92 14.93
CA ILE A 154 -12.69 -12.29 16.20
C ILE A 154 -14.05 -11.61 16.06
N SER A 155 -14.28 -10.91 14.93
CA SER A 155 -15.53 -10.20 14.70
C SER A 155 -16.74 -11.12 14.57
N ASP A 156 -16.55 -12.29 13.98
CA ASP A 156 -17.58 -13.32 13.84
C ASP A 156 -18.00 -13.90 15.21
N ARG A 157 -17.05 -14.11 16.13
CA ARG A 157 -17.30 -14.73 17.44
C ARG A 157 -17.65 -13.77 18.55
N PHE A 158 -17.01 -12.60 18.59
CA PHE A 158 -17.08 -11.65 19.70
C PHE A 158 -17.64 -10.28 19.31
N GLY A 159 -17.95 -10.09 18.01
CA GLY A 159 -18.31 -8.80 17.45
C GLY A 159 -17.09 -7.94 17.07
N TRP A 160 -17.29 -7.09 16.07
CA TRP A 160 -16.21 -6.27 15.47
C TRP A 160 -15.57 -5.28 16.48
N ARG A 161 -16.35 -4.78 17.44
CA ARG A 161 -15.88 -3.83 18.46
C ARG A 161 -14.77 -4.42 19.34
N HIS A 162 -14.85 -5.69 19.68
CA HIS A 162 -13.81 -6.36 20.48
C HIS A 162 -12.48 -6.51 19.72
N SER A 163 -12.51 -6.69 18.39
CA SER A 163 -11.29 -6.82 17.62
C SER A 163 -10.43 -5.56 17.64
N THR A 164 -11.02 -4.37 17.79
CA THR A 164 -10.28 -3.10 17.88
C THR A 164 -9.43 -3.03 19.16
N ILE A 165 -9.91 -3.58 20.27
CA ILE A 165 -9.22 -3.60 21.55
C ILE A 165 -7.95 -4.48 21.43
N TRP A 166 -8.06 -5.66 20.83
CA TRP A 166 -6.91 -6.55 20.65
C TRP A 166 -5.85 -5.94 19.71
N ILE A 167 -6.29 -5.27 18.66
CA ILE A 167 -5.36 -4.55 17.76
C ILE A 167 -4.64 -3.44 18.54
N PHE A 168 -5.37 -2.65 19.33
CA PHE A 168 -4.78 -1.58 20.15
C PHE A 168 -3.73 -2.14 21.11
N LEU A 169 -4.05 -3.18 21.87
CA LEU A 169 -3.12 -3.78 22.84
C LEU A 169 -1.83 -4.28 22.14
N ALA A 170 -1.97 -4.99 21.02
CA ALA A 170 -0.84 -5.50 20.26
C ALA A 170 0.04 -4.34 19.70
N CYS A 171 -0.58 -3.30 19.13
CA CYS A 171 0.13 -2.13 18.63
C CYS A 171 0.81 -1.33 19.74
N PHE A 172 0.17 -1.21 20.90
CA PHE A 172 0.72 -0.51 22.06
C PHE A 172 1.96 -1.21 22.60
N LEU A 173 1.91 -2.54 22.76
CA LEU A 173 3.08 -3.34 23.18
C LEU A 173 4.23 -3.23 22.18
N LEU A 174 3.92 -3.29 20.87
CA LEU A 174 4.91 -3.08 19.83
C LEU A 174 5.49 -1.67 19.87
N SER A 175 4.69 -0.64 20.13
CA SER A 175 5.13 0.76 20.27
C SER A 175 6.11 0.95 21.44
N LEU A 176 5.85 0.32 22.57
CA LEU A 176 6.78 0.33 23.71
C LEU A 176 8.11 -0.31 23.34
N THR A 177 8.07 -1.46 22.68
CA THR A 177 9.27 -2.15 22.18
C THR A 177 10.05 -1.28 21.20
N CYS A 178 9.33 -0.64 20.24
CA CYS A 178 9.92 0.30 19.28
C CYS A 178 10.63 1.45 19.97
N LYS A 179 9.99 2.05 20.99
CA LYS A 179 10.58 3.17 21.72
C LYS A 179 11.91 2.79 22.38
N ILE A 180 11.95 1.64 23.05
CA ILE A 180 13.15 1.15 23.76
C ILE A 180 14.28 0.84 22.76
N VAL A 181 13.96 0.06 21.71
CA VAL A 181 14.99 -0.39 20.75
C VAL A 181 15.53 0.77 19.91
N LEU A 182 14.64 1.65 19.40
CA LEU A 182 15.08 2.79 18.58
C LEU A 182 15.84 3.84 19.38
N ALA A 183 15.47 4.08 20.64
CA ALA A 183 16.24 4.97 21.53
C ALA A 183 17.65 4.43 21.80
N LYS A 184 17.80 3.11 22.00
CA LYS A 184 19.10 2.46 22.16
C LYS A 184 19.92 2.55 20.86
N HIS A 185 19.32 2.19 19.73
CA HIS A 185 19.96 2.24 18.43
C HIS A 185 20.47 3.64 18.06
N ARG A 186 19.69 4.68 18.33
CA ARG A 186 20.10 6.08 18.11
C ARG A 186 21.31 6.49 18.93
N ARG A 187 21.42 6.05 20.20
CA ARG A 187 22.58 6.32 21.06
C ARG A 187 23.84 5.67 20.47
N GLU A 188 23.71 4.47 19.92
CA GLU A 188 24.81 3.75 19.29
C GLU A 188 25.31 4.44 18.01
N ILE A 189 24.40 4.91 17.12
CA ILE A 189 24.77 5.63 15.89
C ILE A 189 25.40 6.99 16.18
N LYS A 190 24.96 7.72 17.22
CA LYS A 190 25.57 9.00 17.60
C LYS A 190 27.02 8.88 18.03
N ASN A 191 27.44 7.73 18.52
CA ASN A 191 28.81 7.45 18.90
C ASN A 191 29.71 7.02 17.71
N GLU A 192 29.08 6.61 16.59
CA GLU A 192 29.72 6.38 15.30
C GLU A 192 29.56 7.67 14.50
N LYS A 193 30.62 8.41 14.23
CA LYS A 193 30.73 9.75 13.59
C LYS A 193 29.57 10.13 12.66
N PRO A 194 29.13 11.41 12.66
CA PRO A 194 28.16 11.92 11.69
C PRO A 194 28.75 11.78 10.28
N LYS A 195 28.05 11.08 9.39
CA LYS A 195 28.27 11.20 7.96
C LYS A 195 27.76 12.58 7.56
N GLU A 196 28.67 13.45 7.15
CA GLU A 196 28.33 14.64 6.38
C GLU A 196 27.65 14.16 5.09
N GLU A 197 26.35 14.37 4.98
CA GLU A 197 25.60 14.24 3.74
C GLU A 197 25.74 15.58 3.01
N ASP A 198 26.83 15.77 2.29
CA ASP A 198 26.87 16.66 1.14
C ASP A 198 26.13 15.97 -0.02
N SER A 199 24.85 15.94 0.05
CA SER A 199 24.02 15.74 -1.13
C SER A 199 23.67 17.12 -1.66
N HIS A 200 24.40 17.61 -2.65
CA HIS A 200 23.92 18.61 -3.58
C HIS A 200 22.73 18.00 -4.34
N GLU A 201 21.55 17.98 -3.71
CA GLU A 201 20.31 17.65 -4.41
C GLU A 201 19.99 18.84 -5.32
N GLU A 202 20.26 18.68 -6.61
CA GLU A 202 19.76 19.64 -7.60
C GLU A 202 18.24 19.78 -7.44
N ASP A 203 17.79 21.02 -7.28
CA ASP A 203 16.39 21.34 -7.01
C ASP A 203 15.57 21.29 -8.31
N TYR A 204 15.20 20.10 -8.73
CA TYR A 204 14.34 19.89 -9.90
C TYR A 204 12.90 20.27 -9.57
N SER A 205 12.33 21.23 -10.28
CA SER A 205 10.90 21.55 -10.21
C SER A 205 10.05 20.32 -10.56
N LEU A 206 8.92 20.15 -9.86
CA LEU A 206 7.92 19.10 -10.12
C LEU A 206 7.58 19.00 -11.62
N PHE A 207 7.38 20.14 -12.27
CA PHE A 207 7.03 20.21 -13.69
C PHE A 207 8.14 19.68 -14.61
N HIS A 208 9.39 19.88 -14.22
CA HIS A 208 10.55 19.34 -14.96
C HIS A 208 10.61 17.81 -14.86
N LEU A 209 10.36 17.26 -13.69
CA LEU A 209 10.39 15.81 -13.46
C LEU A 209 9.26 15.08 -14.20
N LEU A 210 8.06 15.67 -14.27
CA LEU A 210 6.95 15.11 -15.03
C LEU A 210 7.16 15.14 -16.56
N LYS A 211 8.01 16.07 -17.07
CA LYS A 211 8.37 16.14 -18.50
C LYS A 211 9.41 15.11 -18.92
N ILE A 212 10.02 14.37 -18.00
CA ILE A 212 10.95 13.29 -18.35
C ILE A 212 10.22 12.26 -19.23
N PRO A 213 10.78 11.92 -20.41
CA PRO A 213 10.13 11.00 -21.34
C PRO A 213 9.77 9.66 -20.66
N GLY A 214 8.53 9.24 -20.80
CA GLY A 214 7.99 8.01 -20.19
C GLY A 214 7.35 8.20 -18.81
N VAL A 215 7.72 9.22 -18.03
CA VAL A 215 7.21 9.41 -16.65
C VAL A 215 5.70 9.58 -16.61
N MET A 216 5.12 10.41 -17.48
CA MET A 216 3.65 10.60 -17.52
C MET A 216 2.89 9.31 -17.85
N ARG A 217 3.39 8.50 -18.79
CA ARG A 217 2.77 7.21 -19.16
C ARG A 217 2.85 6.23 -17.99
N ILE A 218 3.98 6.18 -17.31
CA ILE A 218 4.15 5.38 -16.08
C ILE A 218 3.21 5.87 -14.98
N LEU A 219 3.08 7.18 -14.81
CA LEU A 219 2.17 7.76 -13.82
C LEU A 219 0.73 7.30 -14.05
N VAL A 220 0.24 7.34 -15.30
CA VAL A 220 -1.11 6.82 -15.63
C VAL A 220 -1.21 5.33 -15.30
N SER A 221 -0.21 4.53 -15.70
CA SER A 221 -0.19 3.09 -15.43
C SER A 221 -0.29 2.80 -13.93
N VAL A 222 0.55 3.45 -13.12
CA VAL A 222 0.59 3.25 -11.66
C VAL A 222 -0.68 3.77 -10.98
N THR A 223 -1.25 4.88 -11.45
CA THR A 223 -2.52 5.42 -10.93
C THR A 223 -3.64 4.40 -11.10
N CYS A 224 -3.73 3.78 -12.28
CA CYS A 224 -4.72 2.74 -12.55
C CYS A 224 -4.50 1.47 -11.70
N LEU A 225 -3.25 1.02 -11.51
CA LEU A 225 -2.94 -0.10 -10.62
C LEU A 225 -3.31 0.20 -9.18
N LYS A 226 -3.01 1.41 -8.70
CA LYS A 226 -3.36 1.84 -7.35
C LYS A 226 -4.87 1.97 -7.17
N PHE A 227 -5.59 2.49 -8.17
CA PHE A 227 -7.06 2.51 -8.14
C PHE A 227 -7.61 1.09 -7.92
N ALA A 228 -7.25 0.13 -8.78
CA ALA A 228 -7.71 -1.24 -8.66
C ALA A 228 -7.35 -1.88 -7.30
N ARG A 229 -6.11 -1.68 -6.84
CA ARG A 229 -5.63 -2.19 -5.56
C ARG A 229 -6.39 -1.61 -4.38
N TYR A 230 -6.59 -0.29 -4.30
CA TYR A 230 -7.26 0.33 -3.17
C TYR A 230 -8.76 0.05 -3.14
N VAL A 231 -9.40 -0.05 -4.30
CA VAL A 231 -10.80 -0.50 -4.39
C VAL A 231 -10.93 -1.91 -3.80
N LEU A 232 -10.10 -2.87 -4.24
CA LEU A 232 -10.12 -4.21 -3.68
C LEU A 232 -9.71 -4.22 -2.20
N TYR A 233 -8.71 -3.41 -1.82
CA TYR A 233 -8.28 -3.32 -0.43
C TYR A 233 -9.41 -2.91 0.52
N MET A 234 -10.21 -1.91 0.13
CA MET A 234 -11.24 -1.30 0.99
C MET A 234 -12.61 -1.97 0.88
N TRP A 235 -12.93 -2.62 -0.27
CA TRP A 235 -14.30 -3.07 -0.55
C TRP A 235 -14.42 -4.57 -0.77
N LEU A 236 -13.30 -5.30 -0.90
CA LEU A 236 -13.32 -6.73 -1.25
C LEU A 236 -14.15 -7.60 -0.29
N PRO A 237 -14.03 -7.50 1.07
CA PRO A 237 -14.88 -8.30 1.95
C PRO A 237 -16.38 -8.02 1.75
N LEU A 238 -16.75 -6.76 1.55
CA LEU A 238 -18.14 -6.37 1.31
C LEU A 238 -18.64 -6.89 -0.05
N LEU A 239 -17.81 -6.82 -1.09
CA LEU A 239 -18.10 -7.40 -2.40
C LEU A 239 -18.34 -8.91 -2.29
N LEU A 240 -17.46 -9.63 -1.63
CA LEU A 240 -17.59 -11.09 -1.46
C LEU A 240 -18.85 -11.46 -0.68
N SER A 241 -19.22 -10.68 0.32
CA SER A 241 -20.43 -10.92 1.10
C SER A 241 -21.70 -10.56 0.32
N GLN A 242 -21.80 -9.35 -0.22
CA GLN A 242 -23.03 -8.86 -0.81
C GLN A 242 -23.29 -9.39 -2.23
N TRP A 243 -22.22 -9.54 -3.02
CA TRP A 243 -22.36 -9.99 -4.42
C TRP A 243 -22.31 -11.49 -4.58
N TYR A 244 -21.41 -12.17 -3.86
CA TYR A 244 -21.27 -13.62 -3.94
C TYR A 244 -22.01 -14.38 -2.83
N GLY A 245 -22.53 -13.70 -1.80
CA GLY A 245 -23.29 -14.31 -0.73
C GLY A 245 -22.43 -15.04 0.31
N PHE A 246 -21.13 -14.74 0.39
CA PHE A 246 -20.26 -15.35 1.41
C PHE A 246 -20.58 -14.82 2.80
N SER A 247 -20.49 -15.68 3.82
CA SER A 247 -20.50 -15.20 5.21
C SER A 247 -19.34 -14.25 5.46
N MET A 248 -19.43 -13.39 6.47
CA MET A 248 -18.35 -12.42 6.76
C MET A 248 -17.02 -13.10 7.06
N LEU A 249 -17.04 -14.21 7.77
CA LEU A 249 -15.85 -15.01 8.00
C LEU A 249 -15.26 -15.52 6.67
N GLN A 250 -16.09 -16.11 5.81
CA GLN A 250 -15.67 -16.59 4.49
C GLN A 250 -15.13 -15.42 3.63
N ALA A 251 -15.82 -14.29 3.60
CA ALA A 251 -15.41 -13.11 2.84
C ALA A 251 -14.07 -12.56 3.31
N GLY A 252 -13.86 -12.47 4.62
CA GLY A 252 -12.60 -12.05 5.21
C GLY A 252 -11.44 -13.01 4.90
N LEU A 253 -11.66 -14.32 5.10
CA LEU A 253 -10.66 -15.36 4.80
C LEU A 253 -10.34 -15.41 3.30
N THR A 254 -11.35 -15.35 2.43
CA THR A 254 -11.15 -15.38 0.98
C THR A 254 -10.44 -14.11 0.51
N SER A 255 -10.75 -12.94 1.07
CA SER A 255 -10.07 -11.69 0.73
C SER A 255 -8.58 -11.71 1.08
N SER A 256 -8.15 -12.51 2.06
CA SER A 256 -6.75 -12.62 2.45
C SER A 256 -5.86 -13.16 1.32
N TRP A 257 -6.39 -13.96 0.42
CA TRP A 257 -5.64 -14.50 -0.72
C TRP A 257 -5.18 -13.43 -1.71
N PHE A 258 -5.95 -12.34 -1.84
CA PHE A 258 -5.48 -11.16 -2.58
C PHE A 258 -4.19 -10.59 -1.99
N TYR A 259 -4.09 -10.51 -0.67
CA TYR A 259 -2.89 -9.96 -0.01
C TYR A 259 -1.73 -10.94 -0.01
N VAL A 260 -1.99 -12.24 0.07
CA VAL A 260 -0.96 -13.29 -0.12
C VAL A 260 -0.36 -13.17 -1.52
N GLY A 261 -1.21 -13.07 -2.56
CA GLY A 261 -0.75 -12.83 -3.92
C GLY A 261 0.07 -11.54 -4.04
N ALA A 262 -0.43 -10.45 -3.45
CA ALA A 262 0.25 -9.16 -3.43
C ALA A 262 1.62 -9.18 -2.74
N ALA A 263 1.73 -9.90 -1.63
CA ALA A 263 3.00 -10.06 -0.90
C ALA A 263 4.06 -10.84 -1.70
N LEU A 264 3.62 -11.82 -2.48
CA LEU A 264 4.49 -12.67 -3.29
C LEU A 264 4.78 -12.08 -4.68
N GLY A 265 3.94 -11.16 -5.16
CA GLY A 265 4.06 -10.59 -6.51
C GLY A 265 5.36 -9.83 -6.74
N GLY A 266 5.78 -8.99 -5.80
CA GLY A 266 7.04 -8.24 -5.89
C GLY A 266 8.28 -9.16 -5.91
N PRO A 267 8.50 -9.98 -4.88
CA PRO A 267 9.63 -10.92 -4.83
C PRO A 267 9.60 -11.97 -5.95
N GLY A 268 8.43 -12.52 -6.27
CA GLY A 268 8.28 -13.60 -7.25
C GLY A 268 8.50 -13.14 -8.69
N LEU A 269 8.14 -11.89 -9.01
CA LEU A 269 8.30 -11.35 -10.35
C LEU A 269 9.56 -10.48 -10.51
N GLY A 270 10.16 -10.04 -9.39
CA GLY A 270 11.18 -8.99 -9.39
C GLY A 270 12.38 -9.30 -10.26
N SER A 271 12.98 -10.47 -10.11
CA SER A 271 14.13 -10.89 -10.92
C SER A 271 13.72 -11.11 -12.38
N TRP A 272 12.63 -11.81 -12.64
CA TRP A 272 12.16 -12.11 -13.99
C TRP A 272 11.76 -10.85 -14.77
N LEU A 273 10.97 -9.95 -14.17
CA LEU A 273 10.54 -8.71 -14.81
C LEU A 273 11.67 -7.67 -14.95
N THR A 274 12.72 -7.78 -14.17
CA THR A 274 13.91 -6.94 -14.36
C THR A 274 14.63 -7.28 -15.68
N TYR A 275 14.63 -8.55 -16.05
CA TYR A 275 15.17 -9.02 -17.34
C TYR A 275 14.17 -8.81 -18.49
N TYR A 276 12.92 -9.22 -18.31
CA TYR A 276 11.87 -9.18 -19.33
C TYR A 276 10.87 -8.07 -19.08
N LYS A 277 11.27 -6.82 -19.29
CA LYS A 277 10.42 -5.63 -19.05
C LYS A 277 9.08 -5.69 -19.81
N SER A 278 9.05 -6.29 -21.01
CA SER A 278 7.81 -6.55 -21.77
C SER A 278 6.84 -7.47 -21.01
N GLY A 279 7.32 -8.31 -20.12
CA GLY A 279 6.53 -9.18 -19.27
C GLY A 279 5.62 -8.42 -18.32
N ILE A 280 5.98 -7.21 -17.90
CA ILE A 280 5.16 -6.36 -17.02
C ILE A 280 3.78 -6.10 -17.63
N THR A 281 3.73 -5.75 -18.91
CA THR A 281 2.45 -5.54 -19.62
C THR A 281 1.56 -6.77 -19.58
N TRP A 282 2.14 -7.95 -19.84
CA TRP A 282 1.39 -9.20 -19.84
C TRP A 282 0.89 -9.59 -18.44
N VAL A 283 1.72 -9.40 -17.41
CA VAL A 283 1.32 -9.66 -16.03
C VAL A 283 0.14 -8.77 -15.63
N ILE A 284 0.16 -7.47 -15.96
CA ILE A 284 -0.94 -6.56 -15.68
C ILE A 284 -2.21 -6.99 -16.46
N ALA A 285 -2.07 -7.40 -17.73
CA ALA A 285 -3.18 -7.87 -18.53
C ALA A 285 -3.83 -9.15 -17.97
N ILE A 286 -3.01 -10.09 -17.47
CA ILE A 286 -3.50 -11.30 -16.79
C ILE A 286 -4.29 -10.93 -15.54
N GLY A 287 -3.82 -9.97 -14.74
CA GLY A 287 -4.57 -9.46 -13.58
C GLY A 287 -5.92 -8.87 -13.95
N GLY A 288 -5.98 -8.09 -15.03
CA GLY A 288 -7.22 -7.54 -15.58
C GLY A 288 -8.16 -8.63 -16.08
N ALA A 289 -7.67 -9.59 -16.86
CA ALA A 289 -8.45 -10.74 -17.33
C ALA A 289 -9.00 -11.57 -16.15
N SER A 290 -8.20 -11.79 -15.11
CA SER A 290 -8.66 -12.50 -13.90
C SER A 290 -9.76 -11.73 -13.15
N SER A 291 -9.71 -10.39 -13.15
CA SER A 291 -10.78 -9.55 -12.59
C SER A 291 -12.08 -9.68 -13.41
N PHE A 292 -11.97 -9.71 -14.73
CA PHE A 292 -13.12 -9.94 -15.62
C PHE A 292 -13.72 -11.34 -15.43
N LEU A 293 -12.87 -12.38 -15.30
CA LEU A 293 -13.34 -13.74 -15.04
C LEU A 293 -14.03 -13.86 -13.67
N LEU A 294 -13.59 -13.10 -12.68
CA LEU A 294 -14.28 -13.02 -11.39
C LEU A 294 -15.74 -12.56 -11.58
N LEU A 295 -16.00 -11.62 -12.48
CA LEU A 295 -17.36 -11.20 -12.83
C LEU A 295 -18.09 -12.25 -13.66
N ALA A 296 -17.50 -12.71 -14.75
CA ALA A 296 -18.14 -13.61 -15.72
C ALA A 296 -18.52 -14.97 -15.10
N LEU A 297 -17.75 -15.46 -14.14
CA LEU A 297 -17.97 -16.74 -13.47
C LEU A 297 -18.72 -16.59 -12.13
N GLY A 298 -19.46 -15.50 -11.93
CA GLY A 298 -20.11 -15.16 -10.67
C GLY A 298 -20.94 -16.28 -10.05
N ASN A 299 -21.75 -17.00 -10.84
CA ASN A 299 -22.55 -18.14 -10.35
C ASN A 299 -21.68 -19.33 -9.90
N LEU A 300 -20.58 -19.60 -10.59
CA LEU A 300 -19.64 -20.66 -10.23
C LEU A 300 -18.87 -20.30 -8.95
N ILE A 301 -18.50 -19.03 -8.81
CA ILE A 301 -17.79 -18.52 -7.63
C ILE A 301 -18.66 -18.59 -6.39
N ARG A 302 -19.96 -18.34 -6.49
CA ARG A 302 -20.91 -18.48 -5.37
C ARG A 302 -20.90 -19.91 -4.77
N SER A 303 -20.71 -20.92 -5.59
CA SER A 303 -20.66 -22.31 -5.15
C SER A 303 -19.25 -22.80 -4.80
N ALA A 304 -18.19 -22.10 -5.21
CA ALA A 304 -16.80 -22.55 -5.06
C ALA A 304 -15.90 -21.44 -4.50
N GLN A 305 -15.84 -21.31 -3.18
CA GLN A 305 -14.98 -20.34 -2.47
C GLN A 305 -13.50 -20.45 -2.86
N SER A 306 -13.00 -21.67 -3.13
CA SER A 306 -11.63 -21.91 -3.57
C SER A 306 -11.31 -21.25 -4.91
N LEU A 307 -12.29 -21.19 -5.82
CA LEU A 307 -12.12 -20.54 -7.11
C LEU A 307 -12.00 -19.01 -6.94
N ALA A 308 -12.81 -18.41 -6.06
CA ALA A 308 -12.66 -16.99 -5.71
C ALA A 308 -11.27 -16.71 -5.13
N ALA A 309 -10.79 -17.54 -4.20
CA ALA A 309 -9.48 -17.40 -3.59
C ALA A 309 -8.36 -17.47 -4.64
N MET A 310 -8.44 -18.38 -5.60
CA MET A 310 -7.49 -18.52 -6.71
C MET A 310 -7.44 -17.27 -7.58
N PHE A 311 -8.58 -16.74 -8.03
CA PHE A 311 -8.61 -15.51 -8.82
C PHE A 311 -8.09 -14.32 -8.05
N LEU A 312 -8.46 -14.18 -6.78
CA LEU A 312 -7.99 -13.09 -5.93
C LEU A 312 -6.47 -13.15 -5.71
N PHE A 313 -5.91 -14.35 -5.53
CA PHE A 313 -4.46 -14.53 -5.48
C PHE A 313 -3.79 -14.04 -6.76
N ILE A 314 -4.30 -14.46 -7.94
CA ILE A 314 -3.75 -14.05 -9.24
C ILE A 314 -3.87 -12.53 -9.41
N ILE A 315 -5.02 -11.94 -9.08
CA ILE A 315 -5.23 -10.49 -9.17
C ILE A 315 -4.24 -9.74 -8.27
N GLY A 316 -4.07 -10.18 -7.03
CA GLY A 316 -3.13 -9.56 -6.09
C GLY A 316 -1.68 -9.66 -6.58
N PHE A 317 -1.25 -10.85 -7.04
CA PHE A 317 0.08 -11.10 -7.58
C PHE A 317 0.37 -10.24 -8.81
N CYS A 318 -0.57 -10.20 -9.75
CA CYS A 318 -0.41 -9.49 -11.01
C CYS A 318 -0.63 -7.96 -10.91
N ASN A 319 -1.27 -7.47 -9.87
CA ASN A 319 -1.44 -6.04 -9.63
C ASN A 319 -0.26 -5.45 -8.85
N CYS A 320 0.09 -6.05 -7.72
CA CYS A 320 1.04 -5.47 -6.77
C CYS A 320 2.51 -5.77 -7.15
N GLY A 321 2.78 -6.87 -7.85
CA GLY A 321 4.10 -7.18 -8.37
C GLY A 321 4.64 -6.12 -9.34
N PRO A 322 3.93 -5.84 -10.44
CA PRO A 322 4.28 -4.77 -11.37
C PRO A 322 4.38 -3.40 -10.71
N ASP A 323 3.42 -3.01 -9.85
CA ASP A 323 3.43 -1.73 -9.14
C ASP A 323 4.75 -1.52 -8.37
N SER A 324 5.19 -2.54 -7.63
CA SER A 324 6.44 -2.48 -6.85
C SER A 324 7.68 -2.29 -7.73
N ILE A 325 7.74 -2.95 -8.89
CA ILE A 325 8.86 -2.87 -9.83
C ILE A 325 8.84 -1.53 -10.56
N ILE A 326 7.68 -1.10 -11.02
CA ILE A 326 7.53 0.18 -11.73
C ILE A 326 7.90 1.34 -10.79
N CYS A 327 7.30 1.39 -9.60
CA CYS A 327 7.55 2.45 -8.62
C CYS A 327 8.93 2.39 -7.98
N GLY A 328 9.55 1.21 -7.86
CA GLY A 328 10.86 1.06 -7.23
C GLY A 328 12.02 1.18 -8.21
N VAL A 329 12.04 0.33 -9.24
CA VAL A 329 13.20 0.16 -10.11
C VAL A 329 13.12 1.04 -11.36
N ILE A 330 11.98 1.04 -12.04
CA ILE A 330 11.86 1.68 -13.37
C ILE A 330 11.87 3.20 -13.22
N THR A 331 11.08 3.75 -12.31
CA THR A 331 11.04 5.20 -12.07
C THR A 331 12.39 5.73 -11.58
N PHE A 332 13.09 4.99 -10.71
CA PHE A 332 14.42 5.35 -10.26
C PHE A 332 15.43 5.40 -11.41
N ARG A 333 15.43 4.39 -12.27
CA ARG A 333 16.31 4.36 -13.46
C ARG A 333 16.01 5.50 -14.44
N LEU A 334 14.74 5.82 -14.66
CA LEU A 334 14.35 6.94 -15.54
C LEU A 334 14.81 8.28 -15.00
N GLY A 335 14.72 8.49 -13.68
CA GLY A 335 15.20 9.71 -13.04
C GLY A 335 16.71 9.88 -13.10
N ASN A 336 17.46 8.78 -13.09
CA ASN A 336 18.93 8.81 -13.16
C ASN A 336 19.48 8.68 -14.60
N ALA A 337 18.61 8.64 -15.61
CA ALA A 337 19.04 8.54 -17.00
C ALA A 337 19.62 9.85 -17.52
N ASN A 338 20.51 9.73 -18.55
CA ASN A 338 21.11 10.86 -19.25
C ASN A 338 21.92 11.82 -18.33
N GLY A 339 22.56 11.28 -17.28
CA GLY A 339 23.42 12.06 -16.39
C GLY A 339 22.65 12.84 -15.30
N ARG A 340 21.35 12.62 -15.16
CA ARG A 340 20.55 13.19 -14.06
C ARG A 340 20.76 12.36 -12.77
N ASP A 341 20.61 12.98 -11.62
CA ASP A 341 20.60 12.31 -10.31
C ASP A 341 19.31 12.69 -9.56
N CYS A 342 18.16 12.32 -10.13
CA CYS A 342 16.85 12.61 -9.57
C CYS A 342 15.93 11.39 -9.44
N GLY A 343 16.51 10.19 -9.43
CA GLY A 343 15.76 8.93 -9.39
C GLY A 343 14.85 8.80 -8.17
N VAL A 344 15.32 9.21 -6.99
CA VAL A 344 14.51 9.21 -5.76
C VAL A 344 13.34 10.18 -5.87
N LYS A 345 13.58 11.40 -6.40
CA LYS A 345 12.54 12.42 -6.58
C LYS A 345 11.47 11.94 -7.56
N VAL A 346 11.85 11.37 -8.70
CA VAL A 346 10.90 10.81 -9.70
C VAL A 346 10.07 9.70 -9.08
N THR A 347 10.69 8.76 -8.37
CA THR A 347 10.00 7.67 -7.69
C THR A 347 8.96 8.19 -6.68
N SER A 348 9.35 9.15 -5.85
CA SER A 348 8.48 9.75 -4.83
C SER A 348 7.29 10.48 -5.44
N ILE A 349 7.53 11.27 -6.49
CA ILE A 349 6.48 12.03 -7.18
C ILE A 349 5.49 11.10 -7.88
N VAL A 350 5.97 10.10 -8.62
CA VAL A 350 5.10 9.13 -9.29
C VAL A 350 4.28 8.36 -8.27
N ASN A 351 4.90 7.90 -7.18
CA ASN A 351 4.21 7.18 -6.13
C ASN A 351 3.17 8.06 -5.41
N GLY A 352 3.51 9.32 -5.13
CA GLY A 352 2.62 10.28 -4.46
C GLY A 352 1.41 10.64 -5.31
N ILE A 353 1.63 11.11 -6.54
CA ILE A 353 0.53 11.51 -7.45
C ILE A 353 -0.35 10.32 -7.79
N ALA A 354 0.23 9.15 -8.07
CA ALA A 354 -0.53 7.93 -8.36
C ALA A 354 -1.44 7.50 -7.20
N SER A 355 -1.19 7.95 -5.97
CA SER A 355 -2.07 7.66 -4.82
C SER A 355 -3.45 8.32 -4.93
N ILE A 356 -3.61 9.30 -5.83
CA ILE A 356 -4.92 9.86 -6.21
C ILE A 356 -5.87 8.73 -6.66
N GLY A 357 -5.37 7.73 -7.41
CA GLY A 357 -6.17 6.56 -7.80
C GLY A 357 -6.81 5.85 -6.60
N GLY A 358 -6.06 5.73 -5.49
CA GLY A 358 -6.61 5.16 -4.24
C GLY A 358 -7.64 6.06 -3.56
N ILE A 359 -7.41 7.38 -3.56
CA ILE A 359 -8.29 8.35 -2.89
C ILE A 359 -9.67 8.40 -3.57
N ILE A 360 -9.71 8.41 -4.90
CA ILE A 360 -10.97 8.49 -5.65
C ILE A 360 -11.72 7.15 -5.68
N GLY A 361 -11.06 6.04 -5.42
CA GLY A 361 -11.64 4.70 -5.49
C GLY A 361 -12.84 4.51 -4.56
N GLY A 362 -12.74 4.91 -3.30
CA GLY A 362 -13.81 4.79 -2.31
C GLY A 362 -15.10 5.55 -2.70
N PRO A 363 -15.02 6.87 -2.97
CA PRO A 363 -16.16 7.64 -3.44
C PRO A 363 -16.81 7.10 -4.73
N LEU A 364 -16.02 6.66 -5.72
CA LEU A 364 -16.55 6.11 -6.95
C LEU A 364 -17.30 4.80 -6.70
N VAL A 365 -16.73 3.88 -5.93
CA VAL A 365 -17.42 2.63 -5.56
C VAL A 365 -18.72 2.93 -4.84
N SER A 366 -18.70 3.82 -3.86
CA SER A 366 -19.90 4.18 -3.11
C SER A 366 -20.99 4.81 -3.96
N TYR A 367 -20.63 5.54 -5.00
CA TYR A 367 -21.56 6.09 -5.98
C TYR A 367 -22.16 4.97 -6.86
N TRP A 368 -21.34 4.06 -7.39
CA TRP A 368 -21.83 2.96 -8.23
C TRP A 368 -22.73 1.99 -7.46
N LEU A 369 -22.47 1.76 -6.18
CA LEU A 369 -23.31 0.88 -5.36
C LEU A 369 -24.70 1.43 -5.03
N GLN A 370 -25.06 2.61 -5.55
CA GLN A 370 -26.44 3.11 -5.55
C GLN A 370 -27.28 2.51 -6.69
N PHE A 371 -26.64 1.88 -7.68
CA PHE A 371 -27.31 1.23 -8.80
C PHE A 371 -27.40 -0.29 -8.58
N ASP A 372 -28.40 -0.93 -9.15
CA ASP A 372 -28.59 -2.40 -9.03
C ASP A 372 -27.40 -3.19 -9.58
N SER A 373 -26.75 -2.69 -10.64
CA SER A 373 -25.54 -3.26 -11.23
C SER A 373 -24.24 -2.74 -10.60
N GLY A 374 -24.29 -2.19 -9.40
CA GLY A 374 -23.16 -1.48 -8.79
C GLY A 374 -21.88 -2.31 -8.67
N TRP A 375 -21.99 -3.56 -8.24
CA TRP A 375 -20.82 -4.44 -8.13
C TRP A 375 -20.24 -4.84 -9.49
N GLU A 376 -21.09 -4.99 -10.52
CA GLU A 376 -20.63 -5.23 -11.88
C GLU A 376 -19.81 -4.04 -12.39
N LEU A 377 -20.27 -2.82 -12.16
CA LEU A 377 -19.56 -1.59 -12.52
C LEU A 377 -18.21 -1.49 -11.80
N VAL A 378 -18.15 -1.86 -10.53
CA VAL A 378 -16.90 -1.87 -9.76
C VAL A 378 -15.88 -2.83 -10.36
N ILE A 379 -16.27 -4.08 -10.63
CA ILE A 379 -15.36 -5.10 -11.19
C ILE A 379 -14.95 -4.70 -12.62
N LEU A 380 -15.88 -4.19 -13.42
CA LEU A 380 -15.60 -3.69 -14.77
C LEU A 380 -14.58 -2.54 -14.72
N ALA A 381 -14.74 -1.60 -13.79
CA ALA A 381 -13.80 -0.49 -13.62
C ALA A 381 -12.39 -0.95 -13.23
N ILE A 382 -12.27 -1.96 -12.36
CA ILE A 382 -10.99 -2.60 -12.02
C ILE A 382 -10.34 -3.24 -13.25
N THR A 383 -11.14 -3.93 -14.06
CA THR A 383 -10.71 -4.55 -15.32
C THR A 383 -10.21 -3.51 -16.32
N LEU A 384 -11.00 -2.45 -16.53
CA LEU A 384 -10.63 -1.34 -17.43
C LEU A 384 -9.37 -0.60 -16.93
N ALA A 385 -9.27 -0.34 -15.63
CA ALA A 385 -8.08 0.27 -15.06
C ALA A 385 -6.84 -0.59 -15.31
N SER A 386 -6.94 -1.91 -15.16
CA SER A 386 -5.84 -2.83 -15.48
C SER A 386 -5.47 -2.80 -16.97
N ALA A 387 -6.44 -2.73 -17.86
CA ALA A 387 -6.21 -2.62 -19.31
C ALA A 387 -5.53 -1.29 -19.68
N ILE A 388 -6.02 -0.16 -19.15
CA ILE A 388 -5.41 1.17 -19.34
C ILE A 388 -3.98 1.18 -18.80
N SER A 389 -3.74 0.56 -17.65
CA SER A 389 -2.41 0.42 -17.06
C SER A 389 -1.46 -0.34 -17.99
N ALA A 390 -1.88 -1.50 -18.51
CA ALA A 390 -1.09 -2.31 -19.43
C ALA A 390 -0.73 -1.55 -20.72
N ILE A 391 -1.71 -0.88 -21.33
CA ILE A 391 -1.52 -0.08 -22.55
C ILE A 391 -0.57 1.10 -22.29
N SER A 392 -0.78 1.84 -21.20
CA SER A 392 0.05 2.98 -20.84
C SER A 392 1.50 2.56 -20.56
N PHE A 393 1.71 1.44 -19.87
CA PHE A 393 3.03 0.91 -19.62
C PHE A 393 3.71 0.45 -20.91
N ARG A 394 2.99 -0.29 -21.77
CA ARG A 394 3.51 -0.72 -23.07
C ARG A 394 3.94 0.47 -23.94
N SER A 395 3.18 1.56 -23.93
CA SER A 395 3.52 2.77 -24.68
C SER A 395 4.77 3.49 -24.15
N ALA A 396 5.14 3.29 -22.88
CA ALA A 396 6.37 3.81 -22.27
C ALA A 396 7.58 2.91 -22.52
N GLN A 397 7.38 1.66 -22.92
CA GLN A 397 8.39 0.62 -22.93
C GLN A 397 9.59 0.94 -23.85
N SER A 398 9.35 1.50 -25.04
CA SER A 398 10.44 1.89 -25.97
C SER A 398 11.40 2.91 -25.31
N THR A 399 10.85 3.87 -24.56
CA THR A 399 11.62 4.86 -23.80
C THR A 399 12.42 4.22 -22.66
N ILE A 400 11.82 3.26 -21.96
CA ILE A 400 12.45 2.52 -20.86
C ILE A 400 13.62 1.66 -21.39
N ASP A 401 13.46 1.05 -22.56
CA ASP A 401 14.49 0.19 -23.18
C ASP A 401 15.68 1.00 -23.69
N GLN A 402 15.43 2.17 -24.28
CA GLN A 402 16.49 3.12 -24.68
C GLN A 402 17.33 3.59 -23.48
N VAL A 403 16.67 3.89 -22.36
CA VAL A 403 17.35 4.27 -21.11
C VAL A 403 18.13 3.09 -20.53
N GLY A 404 17.60 1.87 -20.62
CA GLY A 404 18.27 0.65 -20.15
C GLY A 404 19.57 0.35 -20.91
N SER A 405 19.58 0.52 -22.22
CA SER A 405 20.76 0.30 -23.05
C SER A 405 21.87 1.33 -22.78
N SER A 406 21.52 2.58 -22.57
CA SER A 406 22.49 3.63 -22.24
C SER A 406 23.13 3.47 -20.85
N PHE A 407 22.49 2.77 -19.92
CA PHE A 407 23.02 2.47 -18.59
C PHE A 407 24.03 1.31 -18.62
N GLN A 408 23.77 0.27 -19.43
CA GLN A 408 24.67 -0.88 -19.58
C GLN A 408 25.99 -0.51 -20.27
N THR A 409 25.96 0.42 -21.22
CA THR A 409 27.18 0.91 -21.89
C THR A 409 28.06 1.77 -20.97
N LYS A 410 27.51 2.44 -19.97
CA LYS A 410 28.27 3.27 -19.01
C LYS A 410 28.78 2.52 -17.78
N HIS A 411 28.21 1.38 -17.43
CA HIS A 411 28.57 0.57 -16.25
C HIS A 411 28.58 -0.94 -16.56
N PRO A 412 29.54 -1.42 -17.37
CA PRO A 412 29.58 -2.84 -17.77
C PRO A 412 29.82 -3.83 -16.62
N SER A 413 30.25 -3.38 -15.45
CA SER A 413 30.51 -4.21 -14.26
C SER A 413 29.29 -4.47 -13.38
N MET A 414 28.10 -3.98 -13.72
CA MET A 414 26.84 -4.17 -12.97
C MET A 414 25.79 -4.97 -13.74
N ALA A 415 26.18 -5.68 -14.79
CA ALA A 415 25.33 -6.55 -15.61
C ALA A 415 25.27 -7.98 -15.06
#